data_b614831656cddd1c91bae92e4b6b4175
#
_entry.id   b614831656cddd1c91bae92e4b6b4175
#
_cell.length_a   1.000
_cell.length_b   1.000
_cell.length_c   1.000
_cell.angle_alpha   90.00
_cell.angle_beta   90.00
_cell.angle_gamma   90.00
#
_symmetry.space_group_name_H-M   'P 1'
#
loop_
_entity.id
_entity.type
_entity.pdbx_description
1 polymer ?
#
loop_
_entity_poly.entity_id
_entity_poly.type
_entity_poly.pdbx_seq_one_letter_code
_entity_poly.pdbx_strand_id
1 'polypeptide(L)'
;MRNILTLSLLLASTPLWAAPIQVLSSFSILGDVTQQLGGERIQVQTLIGANQDAHTYQLQSQDVKKIQAAKLIVLNGLGFERADIRRATQNSGKKIVNATQGIAALPTPEHDHKHADHNHDHGAYDPHVWHDPI
;
A
#
# COMPACT_ATOMS: atom_id res chain seq x y z
N MET A 1 13.62 -45.89 53.06
CA MET A 1 14.12 -45.52 51.75
C MET A 1 12.98 -44.74 51.04
N ARG A 2 13.08 -43.41 50.98
CA ARG A 2 12.07 -42.56 50.37
C ARG A 2 12.66 -42.03 49.05
N ASN A 3 12.20 -42.57 47.92
CA ASN A 3 12.54 -42.08 46.59
C ASN A 3 11.76 -40.81 46.31
N ILE A 4 12.45 -39.66 46.24
CA ILE A 4 11.91 -38.37 45.79
C ILE A 4 12.12 -38.32 44.29
N LEU A 5 11.05 -38.54 43.52
CA LEU A 5 11.01 -38.32 42.07
C LEU A 5 10.91 -36.81 41.84
N THR A 6 12.01 -36.19 41.48
CA THR A 6 12.01 -34.78 41.00
C THR A 6 11.53 -34.75 39.56
N LEU A 7 10.27 -34.31 39.34
CA LEU A 7 9.68 -34.05 38.04
C LEU A 7 10.19 -32.71 37.53
N SER A 8 11.18 -32.71 36.65
CA SER A 8 11.68 -31.53 35.97
C SER A 8 10.70 -31.12 34.91
N LEU A 9 9.94 -30.02 35.17
CA LEU A 9 9.04 -29.38 34.20
C LEU A 9 9.86 -28.55 33.24
N LEU A 10 10.12 -29.06 32.04
CA LEU A 10 10.70 -28.29 30.91
C LEU A 10 9.66 -27.31 30.46
N LEU A 11 9.79 -26.02 30.81
CA LEU A 11 9.03 -24.94 30.14
C LEU A 11 9.57 -24.77 28.71
N ALA A 12 8.88 -25.34 27.76
CA ALA A 12 9.11 -25.07 26.35
C ALA A 12 8.66 -23.62 26.05
N SER A 13 9.61 -22.69 25.98
CA SER A 13 9.37 -21.32 25.53
C SER A 13 9.09 -21.34 24.01
N THR A 14 7.84 -21.35 23.63
CA THR A 14 7.44 -21.14 22.22
C THR A 14 7.75 -19.68 21.85
N PRO A 15 8.49 -19.43 20.75
CA PRO A 15 8.71 -18.07 20.30
C PRO A 15 7.34 -17.44 19.94
N LEU A 16 7.00 -16.36 20.63
CA LEU A 16 5.78 -15.60 20.34
C LEU A 16 6.07 -14.72 19.11
N TRP A 17 5.83 -15.27 17.93
CA TRP A 17 5.94 -14.51 16.69
C TRP A 17 4.72 -13.58 16.61
N ALA A 18 4.97 -12.28 16.63
CA ALA A 18 3.92 -11.30 16.42
C ALA A 18 3.33 -11.47 15.00
N ALA A 19 1.99 -11.42 14.90
CA ALA A 19 1.33 -11.49 13.60
C ALA A 19 1.80 -10.34 12.70
N PRO A 20 1.97 -10.57 11.38
CA PRO A 20 2.43 -9.55 10.46
C PRO A 20 1.45 -8.38 10.39
N ILE A 21 1.97 -7.18 10.27
CA ILE A 21 1.18 -5.96 10.16
C ILE A 21 0.48 -5.94 8.79
N GLN A 22 -0.83 -5.76 8.78
CA GLN A 22 -1.60 -5.65 7.55
C GLN A 22 -1.35 -4.30 6.90
N VAL A 23 -0.79 -4.31 5.70
CA VAL A 23 -0.50 -3.12 4.89
C VAL A 23 -1.32 -3.17 3.62
N LEU A 24 -1.91 -2.05 3.22
CA LEU A 24 -2.61 -1.91 1.97
C LEU A 24 -1.82 -0.99 1.04
N SER A 25 -1.53 -1.45 -0.17
CA SER A 25 -0.95 -0.65 -1.24
C SER A 25 -1.99 -0.31 -2.29
N SER A 26 -1.86 0.85 -2.94
CA SER A 26 -2.80 1.27 -3.98
C SER A 26 -2.73 0.39 -5.23
N PHE A 27 -1.56 -0.10 -5.63
CA PHE A 27 -1.39 -0.95 -6.81
C PHE A 27 -0.26 -1.97 -6.65
N SER A 28 -0.19 -2.94 -7.55
CA SER A 28 0.63 -4.14 -7.44
C SER A 28 2.14 -3.85 -7.36
N ILE A 29 2.68 -3.00 -8.23
CA ILE A 29 4.14 -2.70 -8.24
C ILE A 29 4.57 -2.10 -6.91
N LEU A 30 3.81 -1.12 -6.42
CA LEU A 30 4.07 -0.51 -5.11
C LEU A 30 3.91 -1.54 -3.98
N GLY A 31 2.95 -2.46 -4.13
CA GLY A 31 2.74 -3.57 -3.20
C GLY A 31 3.95 -4.49 -3.12
N ASP A 32 4.51 -4.87 -4.25
CA ASP A 32 5.71 -5.73 -4.32
C ASP A 32 6.92 -5.07 -3.66
N VAL A 33 7.18 -3.79 -3.97
CA VAL A 33 8.27 -3.04 -3.34
C VAL A 33 8.04 -2.94 -1.83
N THR A 34 6.82 -2.64 -1.39
CA THR A 34 6.47 -2.55 0.03
C THR A 34 6.69 -3.88 0.73
N GLN A 35 6.27 -5.00 0.13
CA GLN A 35 6.45 -6.34 0.69
C GLN A 35 7.93 -6.70 0.81
N GLN A 36 8.74 -6.39 -0.21
CA GLN A 36 10.17 -6.66 -0.17
C GLN A 36 10.88 -5.87 0.94
N LEU A 37 10.50 -4.62 1.16
CA LEU A 37 11.07 -3.80 2.22
C LEU A 37 10.65 -4.25 3.62
N GLY A 38 9.40 -4.69 3.79
CA GLY A 38 8.84 -5.09 5.08
C GLY A 38 9.14 -6.54 5.46
N GLY A 39 9.45 -7.39 4.47
CA GLY A 39 9.72 -8.82 4.66
C GLY A 39 8.59 -9.53 5.39
N GLU A 40 8.95 -10.41 6.33
CA GLU A 40 8.01 -11.21 7.11
C GLU A 40 7.23 -10.41 8.17
N ARG A 41 7.62 -9.16 8.43
CA ARG A 41 6.97 -8.31 9.43
C ARG A 41 5.64 -7.74 8.97
N ILE A 42 5.38 -7.74 7.65
CA ILE A 42 4.18 -7.19 7.04
C ILE A 42 3.53 -8.21 6.12
N GLN A 43 2.24 -8.02 5.91
CA GLN A 43 1.47 -8.69 4.86
C GLN A 43 0.79 -7.62 4.02
N VAL A 44 1.17 -7.54 2.74
CA VAL A 44 0.66 -6.52 1.83
C VAL A 44 -0.51 -7.05 1.01
N GLN A 45 -1.59 -6.28 0.98
CA GLN A 45 -2.68 -6.43 0.02
C GLN A 45 -2.67 -5.23 -0.93
N THR A 46 -3.20 -5.39 -2.13
CA THR A 46 -3.33 -4.32 -3.11
C THR A 46 -4.79 -4.03 -3.45
N LEU A 47 -5.11 -2.78 -3.75
CA LEU A 47 -6.40 -2.40 -4.32
C LEU A 47 -6.45 -2.80 -5.79
N ILE A 48 -5.47 -2.34 -6.56
CA ILE A 48 -5.40 -2.53 -8.01
C ILE A 48 -4.38 -3.63 -8.29
N GLY A 49 -4.85 -4.74 -8.85
CA GLY A 49 -4.01 -5.89 -9.18
C GLY A 49 -3.16 -5.69 -10.44
N ALA A 50 -2.21 -6.62 -10.68
CA ALA A 50 -1.24 -6.53 -11.78
C ALA A 50 -1.86 -6.47 -13.20
N ASN A 51 -3.08 -7.01 -13.37
CA ASN A 51 -3.77 -7.04 -14.67
C ASN A 51 -4.91 -6.04 -14.75
N GLN A 52 -4.91 -5.01 -13.91
CA GLN A 52 -5.93 -3.98 -13.86
C GLN A 52 -5.31 -2.62 -14.20
N ASP A 53 -6.07 -1.81 -14.94
CA ASP A 53 -5.67 -0.45 -15.28
C ASP A 53 -6.04 0.49 -14.11
N ALA A 54 -5.02 1.13 -13.55
CA ALA A 54 -5.18 2.06 -12.44
C ALA A 54 -5.99 3.32 -12.79
N HIS A 55 -5.97 3.73 -14.06
CA HIS A 55 -6.67 4.93 -14.51
C HIS A 55 -8.19 4.71 -14.65
N THR A 56 -8.59 3.48 -14.92
CA THR A 56 -10.01 3.11 -15.10
C THR A 56 -10.59 2.34 -13.93
N TYR A 57 -9.74 1.92 -12.97
CA TYR A 57 -10.18 1.15 -11.82
C TYR A 57 -11.21 1.91 -10.99
N GLN A 58 -12.31 1.25 -10.66
CA GLN A 58 -13.35 1.79 -9.79
C GLN A 58 -13.35 1.07 -8.45
N LEU A 59 -13.41 1.83 -7.37
CA LEU A 59 -13.41 1.30 -6.01
C LEU A 59 -14.63 0.38 -5.80
N GLN A 60 -14.37 -0.81 -5.29
CA GLN A 60 -15.39 -1.84 -5.03
C GLN A 60 -15.67 -1.99 -3.53
N SER A 61 -16.80 -2.58 -3.19
CA SER A 61 -17.17 -2.80 -1.78
C SER A 61 -16.15 -3.66 -1.02
N GLN A 62 -15.49 -4.61 -1.69
CA GLN A 62 -14.42 -5.40 -1.09
C GLN A 62 -13.16 -4.57 -0.76
N ASP A 63 -12.91 -3.51 -1.50
CA ASP A 63 -11.74 -2.64 -1.27
C ASP A 63 -11.93 -1.81 0.00
N VAL A 64 -13.15 -1.40 0.30
CA VAL A 64 -13.49 -0.75 1.56
C VAL A 64 -13.14 -1.68 2.74
N LYS A 65 -13.38 -2.98 2.63
CA LYS A 65 -12.99 -3.96 3.66
C LYS A 65 -11.48 -4.06 3.81
N LYS A 66 -10.72 -4.06 2.70
CA LYS A 66 -9.24 -4.05 2.72
C LYS A 66 -8.72 -2.78 3.40
N ILE A 67 -9.28 -1.61 3.06
CA ILE A 67 -8.94 -0.33 3.69
C ILE A 67 -9.17 -0.40 5.20
N GLN A 68 -10.31 -0.93 5.63
CA GLN A 68 -10.64 -1.02 7.06
C GLN A 68 -9.73 -2.01 7.81
N ALA A 69 -9.33 -3.11 7.19
CA ALA A 69 -8.45 -4.11 7.79
C ALA A 69 -6.99 -3.65 7.92
N ALA A 70 -6.55 -2.71 7.09
CA ALA A 70 -5.18 -2.22 7.07
C ALA A 70 -4.81 -1.46 8.35
N LYS A 71 -3.56 -1.62 8.79
CA LYS A 71 -2.92 -0.80 9.83
C LYS A 71 -2.15 0.38 9.22
N LEU A 72 -1.67 0.19 8.00
CA LEU A 72 -0.94 1.18 7.21
C LEU A 72 -1.43 1.12 5.78
N ILE A 73 -1.59 2.29 5.15
CA ILE A 73 -1.92 2.42 3.74
C ILE A 73 -0.74 3.10 3.04
N VAL A 74 -0.28 2.52 1.94
CA VAL A 74 0.79 3.07 1.10
C VAL A 74 0.18 3.47 -0.23
N LEU A 75 0.22 4.75 -0.53
CA LEU A 75 -0.22 5.35 -1.79
C LEU A 75 1.00 5.79 -2.60
N ASN A 76 0.86 5.86 -3.91
CA ASN A 76 1.89 6.47 -4.75
C ASN A 76 2.00 7.97 -4.47
N GLY A 77 0.90 8.66 -4.51
CA GLY A 77 0.85 10.12 -4.48
C GLY A 77 0.95 10.74 -5.88
N LEU A 78 1.29 12.02 -5.97
CA LEU A 78 1.41 12.78 -7.23
C LEU A 78 0.16 12.70 -8.14
N GLY A 79 -1.02 12.49 -7.56
CA GLY A 79 -2.26 12.38 -8.33
C GLY A 79 -2.48 11.03 -9.01
N PHE A 80 -1.64 10.02 -8.76
CA PHE A 80 -1.79 8.69 -9.35
C PHE A 80 -3.12 8.01 -8.99
N GLU A 81 -3.46 8.04 -7.71
CA GLU A 81 -4.72 7.45 -7.26
C GLU A 81 -5.91 8.31 -7.67
N ARG A 82 -6.96 7.65 -8.16
CA ARG A 82 -8.24 8.31 -8.47
C ARG A 82 -8.85 8.95 -7.22
N ALA A 83 -9.69 9.94 -7.43
CA ALA A 83 -10.30 10.73 -6.35
C ALA A 83 -11.14 9.89 -5.38
N ASP A 84 -11.81 8.84 -5.85
CA ASP A 84 -12.59 7.92 -5.01
C ASP A 84 -11.69 7.11 -4.06
N ILE A 85 -10.56 6.58 -4.55
CA ILE A 85 -9.57 5.87 -3.74
C ILE A 85 -8.96 6.81 -2.69
N ARG A 86 -8.51 8.00 -3.12
CA ARG A 86 -7.96 9.01 -2.19
C ARG A 86 -8.94 9.36 -1.09
N ARG A 87 -10.19 9.62 -1.45
CA ARG A 87 -11.24 9.97 -0.48
C ARG A 87 -11.53 8.82 0.48
N ALA A 88 -11.66 7.60 -0.01
CA ALA A 88 -11.93 6.43 0.83
C ALA A 88 -10.78 6.15 1.81
N THR A 89 -9.53 6.28 1.38
CA THR A 89 -8.36 6.07 2.24
C THR A 89 -8.20 7.19 3.25
N GLN A 90 -8.38 8.46 2.87
CA GLN A 90 -8.31 9.61 3.78
C GLN A 90 -9.39 9.55 4.87
N ASN A 91 -10.62 9.15 4.50
CA ASN A 91 -11.73 9.05 5.45
C ASN A 91 -11.67 7.80 6.35
N SER A 92 -10.73 6.89 6.10
CA SER A 92 -10.59 5.65 6.87
C SER A 92 -10.04 5.86 8.29
N GLY A 93 -9.40 6.99 8.56
CA GLY A 93 -8.67 7.24 9.80
C GLY A 93 -7.39 6.42 9.97
N LYS A 94 -6.93 5.74 8.91
CA LYS A 94 -5.71 4.94 8.92
C LYS A 94 -4.47 5.80 8.68
N LYS A 95 -3.31 5.31 9.12
CA LYS A 95 -2.03 5.94 8.77
C LYS A 95 -1.77 5.77 7.28
N ILE A 96 -1.46 6.87 6.59
CA ILE A 96 -1.17 6.89 5.16
C ILE A 96 0.27 7.37 4.94
N VAL A 97 0.97 6.71 4.03
CA VAL A 97 2.29 7.11 3.52
C VAL A 97 2.19 7.27 2.02
N ASN A 98 2.66 8.39 1.50
CA ASN A 98 2.85 8.60 0.06
C ASN A 98 4.28 8.22 -0.31
N ALA A 99 4.43 7.21 -1.16
CA ALA A 99 5.73 6.63 -1.52
C ALA A 99 6.62 7.62 -2.28
N THR A 100 6.01 8.56 -2.99
CA THR A 100 6.73 9.58 -3.78
C THR A 100 7.12 10.82 -2.98
N GLN A 101 6.85 10.84 -1.68
CA GLN A 101 7.22 11.97 -0.83
C GLN A 101 8.75 12.14 -0.79
N GLY A 102 9.22 13.32 -1.22
CA GLY A 102 10.65 13.63 -1.27
C GLY A 102 11.35 13.25 -2.57
N ILE A 103 10.64 12.66 -3.55
CA ILE A 103 11.15 12.41 -4.89
C ILE A 103 10.96 13.67 -5.75
N ALA A 104 12.00 14.04 -6.49
CA ALA A 104 11.92 15.10 -7.49
C ALA A 104 11.29 14.55 -8.78
N ALA A 105 9.95 14.56 -8.83
CA ALA A 105 9.22 14.05 -9.98
C ALA A 105 9.38 14.97 -11.20
N LEU A 106 9.40 14.38 -12.39
CA LEU A 106 9.45 15.12 -13.65
C LEU A 106 8.15 15.90 -13.88
N PRO A 107 8.21 17.15 -14.37
CA PRO A 107 7.00 17.85 -14.75
C PRO A 107 6.31 17.15 -15.92
N THR A 108 4.99 17.08 -15.87
CA THR A 108 4.19 16.58 -17.00
C THR A 108 4.35 17.53 -18.18
N PRO A 109 4.74 17.08 -19.39
CA PRO A 109 4.80 17.95 -20.57
C PRO A 109 3.43 18.56 -20.81
N GLU A 110 3.37 19.88 -20.93
CA GLU A 110 2.14 20.58 -21.37
C GLU A 110 1.84 20.17 -22.82
N HIS A 111 0.95 19.23 -22.99
CA HIS A 111 0.34 18.99 -24.31
C HIS A 111 -0.74 20.02 -24.53
N ASP A 112 -0.47 20.94 -25.45
CA ASP A 112 -1.38 21.99 -25.91
C ASP A 112 -2.55 21.36 -26.70
N HIS A 113 -3.46 20.68 -26.00
CA HIS A 113 -4.67 20.11 -26.56
C HIS A 113 -5.85 21.04 -26.35
N LYS A 114 -6.02 21.92 -27.33
CA LYS A 114 -7.30 22.60 -27.61
C LYS A 114 -8.33 21.57 -28.10
N HIS A 115 -8.84 20.71 -27.25
CA HIS A 115 -10.09 19.99 -27.47
C HIS A 115 -10.78 19.72 -26.14
N ALA A 116 -12.07 20.07 -26.15
CA ALA A 116 -13.01 20.04 -25.06
C ALA A 116 -13.26 18.63 -24.51
N ASP A 117 -13.64 18.62 -23.22
CA ASP A 117 -14.35 17.55 -22.53
C ASP A 117 -13.63 16.22 -22.27
N HIS A 118 -12.60 16.24 -21.42
CA HIS A 118 -12.41 15.18 -20.40
C HIS A 118 -11.50 15.74 -19.31
N ASN A 119 -12.11 16.11 -18.20
CA ASN A 119 -11.41 16.67 -17.03
C ASN A 119 -10.64 15.55 -16.31
N HIS A 120 -9.52 15.12 -16.90
CA HIS A 120 -8.50 14.33 -16.21
C HIS A 120 -7.56 15.34 -15.56
N ASP A 121 -7.66 15.48 -14.25
CA ASP A 121 -6.74 16.25 -13.44
C ASP A 121 -5.37 15.54 -13.45
N HIS A 122 -4.62 15.72 -14.53
CA HIS A 122 -3.22 15.33 -14.61
C HIS A 122 -2.46 16.33 -13.74
N GLY A 123 -1.97 15.87 -12.59
CA GLY A 123 -1.17 16.67 -11.70
C GLY A 123 0.02 17.31 -12.45
N ALA A 124 0.59 18.38 -11.90
CA ALA A 124 1.72 19.10 -12.49
C ALA A 124 2.97 18.23 -12.73
N TYR A 125 2.99 17.01 -12.23
CA TYR A 125 4.12 16.07 -12.29
C TYR A 125 3.68 14.69 -12.76
N ASP A 126 4.60 13.99 -13.45
CA ASP A 126 4.41 12.60 -13.83
C ASP A 126 4.41 11.71 -12.56
N PRO A 127 3.31 10.98 -12.29
CA PRO A 127 3.22 10.13 -11.11
C PRO A 127 3.98 8.79 -11.26
N HIS A 128 4.48 8.44 -12.44
CA HIS A 128 5.07 7.13 -12.75
C HIS A 128 6.55 7.05 -12.36
N VAL A 129 6.90 7.57 -11.20
CA VAL A 129 8.29 7.68 -10.72
C VAL A 129 9.01 6.34 -10.56
N TRP A 130 8.30 5.22 -10.45
CA TRP A 130 8.91 3.88 -10.38
C TRP A 130 9.53 3.41 -11.70
N HIS A 131 9.35 4.13 -12.80
CA HIS A 131 9.98 3.87 -14.09
C HIS A 131 11.29 4.63 -14.29
N ASP A 132 11.61 5.56 -13.41
CA ASP A 132 12.82 6.38 -13.54
C ASP A 132 13.99 5.68 -12.81
N PRO A 133 14.98 5.15 -13.56
CA PRO A 133 16.21 4.63 -12.97
C PRO A 133 17.07 5.83 -12.56
N ILE A 134 17.25 6.01 -11.28
CA ILE A 134 18.19 6.99 -10.71
C ILE A 134 19.64 6.61 -11.07
#